data_c0501ff4879eb34bd9e5d3b5c34df248
#
_entry.id   c0501ff4879eb34bd9e5d3b5c34df248
#
_cell.length_a   1.000
_cell.length_b   1.000
_cell.length_c   1.000
_cell.angle_alpha   90.00
_cell.angle_beta   90.00
_cell.angle_gamma   90.00
#
_symmetry.space_group_name_H-M   'P 1'
#
loop_
_entity.id
_entity.type
_entity.pdbx_description
1 polymer ?
#
loop_
_entity_poly.entity_id
_entity_poly.type
_entity_poly.pdbx_seq_one_letter_code
_entity_poly.pdbx_strand_id
1 'polypeptide(L)'
;IPMERPKSWTELGDSYSKRMATGCYTTYFTAKRNKAFGDCRHILDLGDVRESARIVVNGKEVATLFAVPFRCDITPYVKKGKNKLQVYVTNLPANRIADMDRQGIEWRKFKEINVVDLNYKKNLYDTWKPVSSGLNGAVRLISYTVE
;
A
#
# COMPACT_ATOMS: atom_id res chain seq x y z
N ILE A 1 2.00 7.15 13.07
CA ILE A 1 3.06 8.15 12.83
C ILE A 1 2.43 9.30 12.06
N PRO A 2 2.46 10.55 12.58
CA PRO A 2 2.11 11.73 11.78
C PRO A 2 3.08 11.91 10.63
N MET A 3 2.56 12.23 9.43
CA MET A 3 3.40 12.50 8.25
C MET A 3 2.69 13.49 7.32
N GLU A 4 3.43 14.40 6.73
CA GLU A 4 2.90 15.39 5.78
C GLU A 4 2.59 14.77 4.42
N ARG A 5 3.40 13.79 4.03
CA ARG A 5 3.24 13.01 2.79
C ARG A 5 3.59 11.54 3.04
N PRO A 6 2.99 10.63 2.27
CA PRO A 6 3.40 9.24 2.31
C PRO A 6 4.88 9.06 1.97
N LYS A 7 5.52 8.11 2.64
CA LYS A 7 6.93 7.73 2.43
C LYS A 7 7.02 6.21 2.47
N SER A 8 8.05 5.67 1.82
CA SER A 8 8.35 4.26 1.96
C SER A 8 8.61 3.87 3.42
N TRP A 9 8.18 2.68 3.81
CA TRP A 9 8.50 2.16 5.15
C TRP A 9 9.99 1.99 5.36
N THR A 10 10.76 1.85 4.28
CA THR A 10 12.23 1.82 4.34
C THR A 10 12.85 3.15 4.78
N GLU A 11 12.10 4.25 4.68
CA GLU A 11 12.50 5.59 5.12
C GLU A 11 12.01 5.92 6.55
N LEU A 12 11.16 5.07 7.14
CA LEU A 12 10.59 5.29 8.47
C LEU A 12 11.42 4.69 9.61
N GLY A 13 12.57 4.12 9.28
CA GLY A 13 13.49 3.50 10.21
C GLY A 13 13.47 1.97 10.20
N ASP A 14 14.47 1.37 10.82
CA ASP A 14 14.75 -0.07 10.76
C ASP A 14 13.58 -0.96 11.17
N SER A 15 12.84 -0.56 12.20
CA SER A 15 11.70 -1.33 12.70
C SER A 15 10.55 -1.43 11.69
N TYR A 16 10.47 -0.52 10.72
CA TYR A 16 9.45 -0.53 9.66
C TYR A 16 9.97 -1.13 8.37
N SER A 17 11.25 -0.86 8.03
CA SER A 17 11.88 -1.32 6.79
C SER A 17 11.93 -2.84 6.67
N LYS A 18 11.98 -3.55 7.79
CA LYS A 18 12.13 -5.01 7.90
C LYS A 18 10.81 -5.74 8.13
N ARG A 19 9.67 -5.07 8.02
CA ARG A 19 8.37 -5.68 8.30
C ARG A 19 7.69 -6.24 7.06
N MET A 20 7.00 -7.35 7.26
CA MET A 20 5.88 -7.81 6.45
C MET A 20 4.61 -7.48 7.22
N ALA A 21 3.81 -6.55 6.73
CA ALA A 21 2.67 -6.03 7.48
C ALA A 21 1.63 -5.37 6.57
N THR A 22 0.49 -5.04 7.18
CA THR A 22 -0.47 -4.09 6.63
C THR A 22 -0.41 -2.80 7.44
N GLY A 23 -0.11 -1.69 6.77
CA GLY A 23 -0.11 -0.35 7.37
C GLY A 23 -1.39 0.41 7.03
N CYS A 24 -1.98 1.10 8.01
CA CYS A 24 -3.16 1.94 7.79
C CYS A 24 -2.76 3.41 7.73
N TYR A 25 -3.03 4.04 6.59
CA TYR A 25 -2.91 5.48 6.40
C TYR A 25 -4.28 6.11 6.56
N THR A 26 -4.38 7.12 7.43
CA THR A 26 -5.63 7.83 7.68
C THR A 26 -5.46 9.31 7.37
N THR A 27 -6.38 9.86 6.59
CA THR A 27 -6.44 11.29 6.31
C THR A 27 -7.89 11.76 6.18
N TYR A 28 -8.06 13.07 6.11
CA TYR A 28 -9.36 13.71 5.89
C TYR A 28 -9.28 14.64 4.69
N PHE A 29 -10.36 14.69 3.92
CA PHE A 29 -10.51 15.63 2.83
C PHE A 29 -11.90 16.27 2.85
N THR A 30 -12.03 17.43 2.23
CA THR A 30 -13.31 18.13 2.10
C THR A 30 -13.79 18.08 0.66
N ALA A 31 -14.98 17.55 0.44
CA ALA A 31 -15.61 17.56 -0.87
C ALA A 31 -16.66 18.67 -0.96
N LYS A 32 -16.60 19.44 -2.05
CA LYS A 32 -17.65 20.42 -2.40
C LYS A 32 -18.63 19.71 -3.34
N ARG A 33 -19.86 19.54 -2.88
CA ARG A 33 -20.95 19.07 -3.76
C ARG A 33 -21.57 20.29 -4.41
N ASN A 34 -21.25 20.54 -5.66
CA ASN A 34 -21.84 21.66 -6.38
C ASN A 34 -23.03 21.17 -7.21
N LYS A 35 -24.25 21.37 -6.71
CA LYS A 35 -25.50 21.01 -7.42
C LYS A 35 -25.71 21.78 -8.71
N ALA A 36 -24.95 22.88 -8.92
CA ALA A 36 -25.15 23.77 -10.06
C ALA A 36 -24.49 23.28 -11.37
N PHE A 37 -23.61 22.29 -11.31
CA PHE A 37 -22.79 21.82 -12.44
C PHE A 37 -22.85 20.30 -12.68
N GLY A 38 -24.00 19.66 -12.55
CA GLY A 38 -24.17 18.25 -12.84
C GLY A 38 -23.57 17.31 -11.77
N ASP A 39 -23.49 16.02 -12.07
CA ASP A 39 -22.95 15.00 -11.17
C ASP A 39 -21.42 15.09 -11.12
N CYS A 40 -20.89 15.49 -9.96
CA CYS A 40 -19.45 15.52 -9.74
C CYS A 40 -18.93 14.11 -9.44
N ARG A 41 -17.98 13.64 -10.20
CA ARG A 41 -17.22 12.38 -9.98
C ARG A 41 -15.97 12.63 -9.17
N HIS A 42 -15.63 11.68 -8.32
CA HIS A 42 -14.45 11.71 -7.46
C HIS A 42 -13.62 10.44 -7.65
N ILE A 43 -12.49 10.56 -8.32
CA ILE A 43 -11.53 9.46 -8.51
C ILE A 43 -10.40 9.62 -7.51
N LEU A 44 -10.18 8.59 -6.70
CA LEU A 44 -9.00 8.48 -5.85
C LEU A 44 -7.87 7.84 -6.63
N ASP A 45 -6.73 8.52 -6.69
CA ASP A 45 -5.49 8.03 -7.27
C ASP A 45 -4.45 7.92 -6.15
N LEU A 46 -4.01 6.71 -5.86
CA LEU A 46 -3.02 6.44 -4.81
C LEU A 46 -1.56 6.56 -5.30
N GLY A 47 -1.36 6.72 -6.61
CA GLY A 47 -0.03 6.79 -7.20
C GLY A 47 0.75 5.48 -7.05
N ASP A 48 1.86 5.51 -6.31
CA ASP A 48 2.74 4.35 -6.11
C ASP A 48 2.41 3.60 -4.81
N VAL A 49 1.86 2.39 -4.97
CA VAL A 49 1.49 1.47 -3.88
C VAL A 49 2.34 0.20 -3.96
N ARG A 50 2.86 -0.24 -2.82
CA ARG A 50 3.71 -1.45 -2.71
C ARG A 50 3.16 -2.37 -1.61
N GLU A 51 2.23 -3.38 -1.89
CA GLU A 51 1.86 -3.87 -3.24
C GLU A 51 0.36 -3.82 -3.46
N SER A 52 -0.44 -3.89 -2.41
CA SER A 52 -1.89 -3.84 -2.51
C SER A 52 -2.49 -2.81 -1.55
N ALA A 53 -3.63 -2.24 -1.91
CA ALA A 53 -4.32 -1.24 -1.10
C ALA A 53 -5.81 -1.54 -0.97
N ARG A 54 -6.29 -1.70 0.25
CA ARG A 54 -7.72 -1.73 0.56
C ARG A 54 -8.15 -0.33 1.00
N ILE A 55 -9.18 0.20 0.35
CA ILE A 55 -9.65 1.58 0.49
C ILE A 55 -10.97 1.60 1.25
N VAL A 56 -11.04 2.46 2.27
CA VAL A 56 -12.24 2.70 3.07
C VAL A 56 -12.53 4.19 3.13
N VAL A 57 -13.72 4.59 2.75
CA VAL A 57 -14.22 5.98 2.81
C VAL A 57 -15.40 6.06 3.74
N ASN A 58 -15.33 6.93 4.75
CA ASN A 58 -16.39 7.12 5.74
C ASN A 58 -16.85 5.82 6.42
N GLY A 59 -15.93 4.86 6.63
CA GLY A 59 -16.21 3.57 7.25
C GLY A 59 -16.75 2.51 6.30
N LYS A 60 -16.94 2.82 5.02
CA LYS A 60 -17.40 1.86 4.00
C LYS A 60 -16.23 1.43 3.14
N GLU A 61 -16.08 0.12 2.93
CA GLU A 61 -15.11 -0.42 2.00
C GLU A 61 -15.51 -0.08 0.56
N VAL A 62 -14.54 0.42 -0.22
CA VAL A 62 -14.74 0.88 -1.58
C VAL A 62 -14.18 -0.13 -2.58
N ALA A 63 -12.90 -0.48 -2.40
CA ALA A 63 -12.19 -1.35 -3.32
C ALA A 63 -10.93 -1.92 -2.67
N THR A 64 -10.44 -3.03 -3.20
CA THR A 64 -9.08 -3.53 -3.00
C THR A 64 -8.34 -3.51 -4.33
N LEU A 65 -7.27 -2.71 -4.40
CA LEU A 65 -6.44 -2.53 -5.58
C LEU A 65 -5.14 -3.31 -5.41
N PHE A 66 -4.74 -4.06 -6.43
CA PHE A 66 -3.53 -4.92 -6.42
C PHE A 66 -2.73 -4.84 -7.72
N ALA A 67 -3.12 -3.92 -8.62
CA ALA A 67 -2.45 -3.67 -9.90
C ALA A 67 -2.56 -2.21 -10.30
N VAL A 68 -1.63 -1.75 -11.11
CA VAL A 68 -1.66 -0.40 -11.69
C VAL A 68 -2.74 -0.28 -12.77
N PRO A 69 -3.41 0.88 -12.88
CA PRO A 69 -3.28 2.06 -12.03
C PRO A 69 -4.02 1.88 -10.69
N PHE A 70 -3.42 2.32 -9.60
CA PHE A 70 -4.05 2.28 -8.27
C PHE A 70 -5.09 3.40 -8.12
N ARG A 71 -6.20 3.26 -8.86
CA ARG A 71 -7.30 4.24 -8.94
C ARG A 71 -8.65 3.59 -8.73
N CYS A 72 -9.56 4.30 -8.07
CA CYS A 72 -10.95 3.88 -7.96
C CYS A 72 -11.90 5.07 -7.89
N ASP A 73 -13.14 4.86 -8.33
CA ASP A 73 -14.23 5.83 -8.15
C ASP A 73 -14.77 5.73 -6.73
N ILE A 74 -14.64 6.81 -5.98
CA ILE A 74 -15.13 6.92 -4.60
C ILE A 74 -16.41 7.75 -4.50
N THR A 75 -16.96 8.21 -5.62
CA THR A 75 -18.14 9.10 -5.69
C THR A 75 -19.30 8.66 -4.81
N PRO A 76 -19.72 7.37 -4.83
CA PRO A 76 -20.86 6.92 -4.03
C PRO A 76 -20.65 7.02 -2.51
N TYR A 77 -19.40 7.12 -2.07
CA TYR A 77 -19.01 7.10 -0.66
C TYR A 77 -18.69 8.48 -0.10
N VAL A 78 -18.57 9.49 -0.98
CA VAL A 78 -18.24 10.87 -0.61
C VAL A 78 -19.49 11.63 -0.19
N LYS A 79 -19.41 12.33 0.94
CA LYS A 79 -20.46 13.24 1.43
C LYS A 79 -19.99 14.70 1.36
N LYS A 80 -20.94 15.63 1.37
CA LYS A 80 -20.64 17.06 1.48
C LYS A 80 -19.87 17.35 2.78
N GLY A 81 -18.82 18.14 2.69
CA GLY A 81 -17.97 18.49 3.84
C GLY A 81 -16.88 17.48 4.11
N LYS A 82 -16.56 17.26 5.38
CA LYS A 82 -15.44 16.44 5.82
C LYS A 82 -15.68 14.95 5.60
N ASN A 83 -14.73 14.29 4.92
CA ASN A 83 -14.72 12.87 4.66
C ASN A 83 -13.45 12.24 5.28
N LYS A 84 -13.56 11.01 5.79
CA LYS A 84 -12.43 10.21 6.29
C LYS A 84 -12.02 9.21 5.23
N LEU A 85 -10.74 9.22 4.86
CA LEU A 85 -10.12 8.23 4.00
C LEU A 85 -9.17 7.36 4.83
N GLN A 86 -9.27 6.05 4.69
CA GLN A 86 -8.33 5.08 5.22
C GLN A 86 -7.85 4.18 4.09
N VAL A 87 -6.54 4.04 3.97
CA VAL A 87 -5.89 3.18 2.98
C VAL A 87 -5.04 2.17 3.73
N TYR A 88 -5.38 0.89 3.60
CA TYR A 88 -4.65 -0.22 4.20
C TYR A 88 -3.74 -0.81 3.14
N VAL A 89 -2.44 -0.58 3.27
CA VAL A 89 -1.44 -1.08 2.32
C VAL A 89 -0.75 -2.31 2.90
N THR A 90 -0.73 -3.40 2.14
CA THR A 90 -0.01 -4.63 2.48
C THR A 90 1.19 -4.77 1.55
N ASN A 91 2.38 -4.97 2.14
CA ASN A 91 3.62 -5.13 1.41
C ASN A 91 4.00 -6.60 1.18
N LEU A 92 5.04 -6.81 0.37
CA LEU A 92 5.66 -8.13 0.17
C LEU A 92 6.52 -8.55 1.38
N PRO A 93 6.74 -9.86 1.56
CA PRO A 93 7.60 -10.39 2.63
C PRO A 93 9.10 -10.18 2.38
N ALA A 94 9.53 -9.69 1.22
CA ALA A 94 10.93 -9.64 0.77
C ALA A 94 11.89 -9.04 1.82
N ASN A 95 11.56 -7.87 2.36
CA ASN A 95 12.40 -7.22 3.38
C ASN A 95 12.48 -8.02 4.67
N ARG A 96 11.39 -8.69 5.05
CA ARG A 96 11.36 -9.54 6.25
C ARG A 96 12.17 -10.82 6.06
N ILE A 97 12.08 -11.44 4.89
CA ILE A 97 12.85 -12.64 4.55
C ILE A 97 14.36 -12.33 4.56
N ALA A 98 14.77 -11.24 3.91
CA ALA A 98 16.16 -10.80 3.90
C ALA A 98 16.68 -10.51 5.32
N ASP A 99 15.88 -9.91 6.17
CA ASP A 99 16.23 -9.64 7.57
C ASP A 99 16.39 -10.94 8.38
N MET A 100 15.49 -11.91 8.19
CA MET A 100 15.60 -13.21 8.87
C MET A 100 16.86 -13.98 8.44
N ASP A 101 17.21 -13.97 7.15
CA ASP A 101 18.44 -14.60 6.68
C ASP A 101 19.68 -13.91 7.26
N ARG A 102 19.71 -12.57 7.38
CA ARG A 102 20.82 -11.84 8.04
C ARG A 102 20.96 -12.19 9.52
N GLN A 103 19.85 -12.49 10.19
CA GLN A 103 19.83 -12.89 11.61
C GLN A 103 20.06 -14.39 11.80
N GLY A 104 20.22 -15.17 10.74
CA GLY A 104 20.34 -16.63 10.81
C GLY A 104 19.06 -17.34 11.29
N ILE A 105 17.91 -16.69 11.17
CA ILE A 105 16.62 -17.25 11.57
C ILE A 105 16.15 -18.23 10.50
N GLU A 106 15.94 -19.49 10.86
CA GLU A 106 15.33 -20.47 9.96
C GLU A 106 13.84 -20.22 9.80
N TRP A 107 13.45 -19.72 8.64
CA TRP A 107 12.07 -19.38 8.30
C TRP A 107 11.44 -20.35 7.28
N ARG A 108 12.25 -21.16 6.59
CA ARG A 108 11.78 -22.13 5.59
C ARG A 108 11.25 -23.37 6.30
N LYS A 109 9.96 -23.62 6.15
CA LYS A 109 9.30 -24.84 6.68
C LYS A 109 9.43 -26.00 5.70
N PHE A 110 9.41 -25.70 4.42
CA PHE A 110 9.52 -26.69 3.37
C PHE A 110 10.83 -26.49 2.63
N LYS A 111 11.59 -27.58 2.46
CA LYS A 111 12.76 -27.59 1.60
C LYS A 111 12.30 -27.68 0.15
N GLU A 112 13.08 -27.11 -0.76
CA GLU A 112 12.80 -27.15 -2.18
C GLU A 112 12.73 -28.62 -2.66
N ILE A 113 11.58 -29.02 -3.17
CA ILE A 113 11.29 -30.42 -3.52
C ILE A 113 12.07 -30.85 -4.77
N ASN A 114 12.45 -29.89 -5.63
CA ASN A 114 13.08 -30.12 -6.93
C ASN A 114 14.61 -30.04 -6.89
N VAL A 115 15.20 -30.05 -5.73
CA VAL A 115 16.66 -30.05 -5.60
C VAL A 115 17.17 -31.46 -5.82
N VAL A 116 17.75 -31.71 -6.97
CA VAL A 116 18.31 -33.00 -7.40
C VAL A 116 19.82 -32.93 -7.60
N ASP A 117 20.49 -31.84 -7.19
CA ASP A 117 21.91 -31.64 -7.37
C ASP A 117 22.67 -31.84 -6.04
N LEU A 118 23.71 -32.67 -6.09
CA LEU A 118 24.62 -32.89 -4.97
C LEU A 118 25.37 -31.63 -4.51
N ASN A 119 25.45 -30.64 -5.39
CA ASN A 119 26.06 -29.33 -5.11
C ASN A 119 25.06 -28.28 -4.65
N TYR A 120 23.85 -28.66 -4.31
CA TYR A 120 22.83 -27.70 -3.86
C TYR A 120 23.32 -26.83 -2.71
N LYS A 121 23.24 -25.54 -2.92
CA LYS A 121 23.48 -24.55 -1.89
C LYS A 121 22.18 -23.77 -1.64
N LYS A 122 21.80 -23.67 -0.36
CA LYS A 122 20.65 -22.88 0.06
C LYS A 122 20.79 -21.44 -0.42
N ASN A 123 19.79 -20.93 -1.15
CA ASN A 123 19.74 -19.54 -1.52
C ASN A 123 19.51 -18.69 -0.27
N LEU A 124 20.40 -17.75 0.00
CA LEU A 124 20.26 -16.75 1.04
C LEU A 124 19.88 -15.41 0.40
N TYR A 125 19.01 -14.69 1.08
CA TYR A 125 18.55 -13.37 0.64
C TYR A 125 19.10 -12.23 1.52
N ASP A 126 20.09 -12.53 2.34
CA ASP A 126 20.78 -11.62 3.25
C ASP A 126 21.42 -10.41 2.55
N THR A 127 21.84 -10.59 1.29
CA THR A 127 22.43 -9.54 0.46
C THR A 127 21.40 -8.65 -0.26
N TRP A 128 20.13 -9.00 -0.20
CA TRP A 128 19.09 -8.21 -0.86
C TRP A 128 19.00 -6.80 -0.27
N LYS A 129 19.01 -5.81 -1.18
CA LYS A 129 18.72 -4.43 -0.78
C LYS A 129 17.27 -4.31 -0.38
N PRO A 130 16.94 -3.44 0.61
CA PRO A 130 15.56 -3.19 0.98
C PRO A 130 14.73 -2.72 -0.22
N VAL A 131 13.61 -3.37 -0.48
CA VAL A 131 12.62 -2.95 -1.47
C VAL A 131 11.67 -1.94 -0.86
N SER A 132 11.35 -0.92 -1.63
CA SER A 132 10.35 0.08 -1.24
C SER A 132 9.02 -0.58 -0.88
N SER A 133 8.36 -0.12 0.16
CA SER A 133 7.11 -0.69 0.65
C SER A 133 6.18 0.38 1.23
N GLY A 134 4.89 0.09 1.26
CA GLY A 134 3.88 1.01 1.73
C GLY A 134 3.33 1.92 0.63
N LEU A 135 2.84 3.09 1.01
CA LEU A 135 2.31 4.13 0.12
C LEU A 135 3.41 5.15 -0.14
N ASN A 136 3.93 5.18 -1.36
CA ASN A 136 5.12 5.97 -1.72
C ASN A 136 4.79 7.17 -2.60
N GLY A 137 3.66 7.12 -3.31
CA GLY A 137 3.25 8.17 -4.22
C GLY A 137 2.42 9.27 -3.56
N ALA A 138 2.27 10.37 -4.30
CA ALA A 138 1.32 11.40 -3.93
C ALA A 138 -0.12 10.89 -4.13
N VAL A 139 -0.89 10.85 -3.06
CA VAL A 139 -2.33 10.55 -3.12
C VAL A 139 -3.07 11.76 -3.66
N ARG A 140 -3.91 11.56 -4.67
CA ARG A 140 -4.67 12.64 -5.33
C ARG A 140 -6.15 12.32 -5.33
N LEU A 141 -6.96 13.34 -5.09
CA LEU A 141 -8.39 13.31 -5.34
C LEU A 141 -8.67 14.12 -6.61
N ILE A 142 -9.07 13.43 -7.67
CA ILE A 142 -9.41 14.01 -8.95
C ILE A 142 -10.93 14.18 -9.00
N SER A 143 -11.41 15.41 -9.10
CA SER A 143 -12.83 15.71 -9.19
C SER A 143 -13.13 16.36 -10.52
N TYR A 144 -14.15 15.87 -11.22
CA TYR A 144 -14.62 16.42 -12.48
C TYR A 144 -16.14 16.35 -12.60
N THR A 145 -16.70 17.26 -13.38
CA THR A 145 -18.13 17.30 -13.70
C THR A 145 -18.39 16.45 -14.93
N VAL A 146 -19.44 15.66 -14.90
CA VAL A 146 -19.95 14.93 -16.07
C VAL A 146 -21.00 15.82 -16.71
N GLU A 147 -20.77 16.22 -17.96
CA GLU A 147 -21.75 16.94 -18.80
C GLU A 147 -22.82 15.97 -19.34
#